data_41c5d1af98ad899b4da2b62839eed58c
#
_entry.id   41c5d1af98ad899b4da2b62839eed58c
#
_cell.length_a   1.000
_cell.length_b   1.000
_cell.length_c   1.000
_cell.angle_alpha   90.00
_cell.angle_beta   90.00
_cell.angle_gamma   90.00
#
_symmetry.space_group_name_H-M   'P 1'
#
loop_
_entity.id
_entity.type
_entity.pdbx_description
1 polymer ?
#
loop_
_entity_poly.entity_id
_entity_poly.type
_entity_poly.pdbx_seq_one_letter_code
_entity_poly.pdbx_strand_id
1 'polypeptide(L)'
;MELSLAERVGAYIRNVELFISEASSSLPRDAVHVIELARDYLNDAKYYYERGDHVTSLSCIAYAEGLLDALRLLGLIKASWRPLSQLAKRPRVLVAGSFEFLHPGHIVLLKYAWQLGSVHVVVSRDINFEKFKGRKPIIGELDRLEVISSVKYVSSAVLGDVFDFFKPILQVKPDIVLLGPDQWIEPQRLESELRSRGLTETSVLKFPERVGKWSSTSLLAELKKRLCNENSCSHRDT
;
A
#
# COMPACT_ATOMS: atom_id res chain seq x y z
N MET A 1 -3.41 -4.18 -14.40
CA MET A 1 -4.16 -4.12 -13.11
C MET A 1 -5.08 -2.93 -13.18
N GLU A 2 -6.37 -3.15 -12.99
CA GLU A 2 -7.36 -2.07 -13.04
C GLU A 2 -7.31 -1.26 -11.75
N LEU A 3 -7.30 0.08 -11.90
CA LEU A 3 -7.36 0.98 -10.74
C LEU A 3 -8.74 0.87 -10.09
N SER A 4 -8.79 0.82 -8.77
CA SER A 4 -10.03 0.95 -8.01
C SER A 4 -10.66 2.33 -8.23
N LEU A 5 -11.95 2.46 -7.94
CA LEU A 5 -12.62 3.76 -8.02
C LEU A 5 -11.92 4.82 -7.17
N ALA A 6 -11.53 4.47 -5.94
CA ALA A 6 -10.79 5.37 -5.05
C ALA A 6 -9.46 5.86 -5.67
N GLU A 7 -8.69 4.97 -6.27
CA GLU A 7 -7.42 5.33 -6.92
C GLU A 7 -7.62 6.23 -8.13
N ARG A 8 -8.67 5.98 -8.94
CA ARG A 8 -9.03 6.83 -10.07
C ARG A 8 -9.43 8.23 -9.61
N VAL A 9 -10.35 8.31 -8.65
CA VAL A 9 -10.82 9.60 -8.13
C VAL A 9 -9.68 10.39 -7.48
N GLY A 10 -8.83 9.75 -6.70
CA GLY A 10 -7.64 10.40 -6.14
C GLY A 10 -6.67 10.92 -7.21
N ALA A 11 -6.56 10.22 -8.34
CA ALA A 11 -5.76 10.69 -9.48
C ALA A 11 -6.41 11.90 -10.19
N TYR A 12 -7.73 11.89 -10.38
CA TYR A 12 -8.45 13.05 -10.94
C TYR A 12 -8.35 14.29 -10.05
N ILE A 13 -8.51 14.15 -8.73
CA ILE A 13 -8.30 15.25 -7.77
C ILE A 13 -6.91 15.86 -7.97
N ARG A 14 -5.84 15.05 -8.00
CA ARG A 14 -4.48 15.54 -8.25
C ARG A 14 -4.32 16.23 -9.60
N ASN A 15 -5.01 15.72 -10.64
CA ASN A 15 -4.95 16.32 -11.97
C ASN A 15 -5.53 17.73 -11.99
N VAL A 16 -6.68 17.90 -11.36
CA VAL A 16 -7.32 19.22 -11.23
C VAL A 16 -6.46 20.18 -10.42
N GLU A 17 -5.85 19.73 -9.33
CA GLU A 17 -4.90 20.55 -8.55
C GLU A 17 -3.73 21.06 -9.40
N LEU A 18 -3.09 20.17 -10.15
CA LEU A 18 -1.97 20.51 -11.02
C LEU A 18 -2.40 21.45 -12.14
N PHE A 19 -3.56 21.18 -12.76
CA PHE A 19 -4.10 22.01 -13.82
C PHE A 19 -4.38 23.44 -13.34
N ILE A 20 -5.05 23.63 -12.19
CA ILE A 20 -5.30 24.92 -11.58
C ILE A 20 -3.99 25.63 -11.22
N SER A 21 -3.00 24.90 -10.73
CA SER A 21 -1.68 25.47 -10.42
C SER A 21 -0.98 26.00 -11.68
N GLU A 22 -1.02 25.27 -12.79
CA GLU A 22 -0.46 25.72 -14.08
C GLU A 22 -1.22 26.91 -14.66
N ALA A 23 -2.56 26.89 -14.58
CA ALA A 23 -3.43 27.95 -15.10
C ALA A 23 -3.27 29.28 -14.36
N SER A 24 -2.90 29.24 -13.09
CA SER A 24 -2.87 30.43 -12.21
C SER A 24 -1.77 31.45 -12.55
N SER A 25 -0.85 31.14 -13.45
CA SER A 25 0.27 32.02 -13.81
C SER A 25 -0.09 33.22 -14.67
N SER A 26 -1.28 33.24 -15.34
CA SER A 26 -1.77 34.38 -16.11
C SER A 26 -3.28 34.25 -16.36
N LEU A 27 -4.10 34.65 -15.38
CA LEU A 27 -5.56 34.54 -15.48
C LEU A 27 -6.18 35.83 -16.05
N PRO A 28 -6.97 35.74 -17.15
CA PRO A 28 -7.86 36.81 -17.56
C PRO A 28 -8.92 37.04 -16.49
N ARG A 29 -9.37 38.33 -16.35
CA ARG A 29 -10.40 38.69 -15.35
C ARG A 29 -11.67 37.84 -15.50
N ASP A 30 -12.08 37.53 -16.71
CA ASP A 30 -13.29 36.76 -17.03
C ASP A 30 -13.18 35.28 -16.67
N ALA A 31 -11.96 34.75 -16.48
CA ALA A 31 -11.72 33.37 -16.07
C ALA A 31 -11.67 33.17 -14.55
N VAL A 32 -11.48 34.24 -13.76
CA VAL A 32 -11.26 34.14 -12.30
C VAL A 32 -12.41 33.44 -11.60
N HIS A 33 -13.65 33.87 -11.84
CA HIS A 33 -14.83 33.29 -11.17
C HIS A 33 -15.06 31.82 -11.52
N VAL A 34 -14.74 31.42 -12.76
CA VAL A 34 -14.86 30.02 -13.20
C VAL A 34 -13.81 29.14 -12.50
N ILE A 35 -12.60 29.66 -12.33
CA ILE A 35 -11.54 28.95 -11.62
C ILE A 35 -11.82 28.86 -10.11
N GLU A 36 -12.38 29.91 -9.52
CA GLU A 36 -12.83 29.89 -8.12
C GLU A 36 -13.90 28.82 -7.92
N LEU A 37 -14.91 28.78 -8.78
CA LEU A 37 -15.94 27.74 -8.75
C LEU A 37 -15.35 26.34 -8.94
N ALA A 38 -14.38 26.16 -9.85
CA ALA A 38 -13.69 24.86 -10.00
C ALA A 38 -12.90 24.47 -8.74
N ARG A 39 -12.32 25.43 -8.00
CA ARG A 39 -11.68 25.20 -6.70
C ARG A 39 -12.67 24.77 -5.61
N ASP A 40 -13.86 25.34 -5.58
CA ASP A 40 -14.89 24.93 -4.63
C ASP A 40 -15.31 23.49 -4.87
N TYR A 41 -15.56 23.11 -6.13
CA TYR A 41 -15.84 21.69 -6.47
C TYR A 41 -14.67 20.75 -6.20
N LEU A 42 -13.43 21.20 -6.37
CA LEU A 42 -12.25 20.44 -5.99
C LEU A 42 -12.20 20.21 -4.45
N ASN A 43 -12.53 21.21 -3.66
CA ASN A 43 -12.59 21.09 -2.20
C ASN A 43 -13.70 20.14 -1.76
N ASP A 44 -14.88 20.23 -2.38
CA ASP A 44 -15.98 19.29 -2.16
C ASP A 44 -15.57 17.85 -2.53
N ALA A 45 -14.89 17.67 -3.67
CA ALA A 45 -14.39 16.38 -4.08
C ALA A 45 -13.44 15.76 -3.04
N LYS A 46 -12.52 16.53 -2.49
CA LYS A 46 -11.61 16.10 -1.41
C LYS A 46 -12.37 15.73 -0.15
N TYR A 47 -13.34 16.55 0.26
CA TYR A 47 -14.17 16.32 1.43
C TYR A 47 -14.91 14.96 1.35
N TYR A 48 -15.55 14.65 0.22
CA TYR A 48 -16.25 13.39 0.02
C TYR A 48 -15.28 12.22 -0.14
N TYR A 49 -14.12 12.43 -0.80
CA TYR A 49 -13.07 11.42 -0.94
C TYR A 49 -12.57 10.91 0.41
N GLU A 50 -12.26 11.81 1.34
CA GLU A 50 -11.78 11.48 2.68
C GLU A 50 -12.82 10.68 3.50
N ARG A 51 -14.10 10.85 3.21
CA ARG A 51 -15.20 10.12 3.83
C ARG A 51 -15.56 8.79 3.16
N GLY A 52 -14.84 8.45 2.08
CA GLY A 52 -15.06 7.20 1.33
C GLY A 52 -16.23 7.27 0.35
N ASP A 53 -16.91 8.41 0.22
CA ASP A 53 -17.94 8.66 -0.80
C ASP A 53 -17.30 9.02 -2.13
N HIS A 54 -16.72 8.01 -2.78
CA HIS A 54 -16.01 8.18 -4.04
C HIS A 54 -16.94 8.50 -5.22
N VAL A 55 -18.23 8.20 -5.13
CA VAL A 55 -19.19 8.50 -6.19
C VAL A 55 -19.50 9.99 -6.21
N THR A 56 -19.85 10.58 -5.06
CA THR A 56 -20.07 12.03 -4.95
C THR A 56 -18.78 12.80 -5.26
N SER A 57 -17.64 12.33 -4.75
CA SER A 57 -16.34 12.90 -5.06
C SER A 57 -16.05 12.91 -6.57
N LEU A 58 -16.34 11.82 -7.29
CA LEU A 58 -16.18 11.76 -8.75
C LEU A 58 -17.09 12.77 -9.46
N SER A 59 -18.33 12.95 -9.00
CA SER A 59 -19.25 13.92 -9.60
C SER A 59 -18.74 15.35 -9.44
N CYS A 60 -18.25 15.71 -8.26
CA CYS A 60 -17.66 17.02 -7.99
C CYS A 60 -16.43 17.28 -8.87
N ILE A 61 -15.52 16.29 -8.95
CA ILE A 61 -14.28 16.47 -9.73
C ILE A 61 -14.55 16.55 -11.23
N ALA A 62 -15.49 15.76 -11.76
CA ALA A 62 -15.87 15.81 -13.17
C ALA A 62 -16.47 17.18 -13.55
N TYR A 63 -17.23 17.81 -12.64
CA TYR A 63 -17.74 19.16 -12.86
C TYR A 63 -16.60 20.21 -12.87
N ALA A 64 -15.64 20.10 -11.94
CA ALA A 64 -14.46 20.96 -11.93
C ALA A 64 -13.63 20.82 -13.22
N GLU A 65 -13.41 19.58 -13.71
CA GLU A 65 -12.73 19.31 -14.98
C GLU A 65 -13.45 19.98 -16.16
N GLY A 66 -14.78 19.88 -16.21
CA GLY A 66 -15.59 20.52 -17.27
C GLY A 66 -15.46 22.04 -17.30
N LEU A 67 -15.47 22.71 -16.14
CA LEU A 67 -15.25 24.16 -16.02
C LEU A 67 -13.87 24.57 -16.54
N LEU A 68 -12.84 23.86 -16.16
CA LEU A 68 -11.46 24.11 -16.57
C LEU A 68 -11.23 23.82 -18.05
N ASP A 69 -11.84 22.76 -18.58
CA ASP A 69 -11.79 22.43 -20.00
C ASP A 69 -12.47 23.51 -20.86
N ALA A 70 -13.60 24.06 -20.40
CA ALA A 70 -14.24 25.15 -21.10
C ALA A 70 -13.31 26.35 -21.24
N LEU A 71 -12.61 26.76 -20.17
CA LEU A 71 -11.66 27.87 -20.23
C LEU A 71 -10.46 27.55 -21.15
N ARG A 72 -9.97 26.32 -21.14
CA ARG A 72 -8.87 25.87 -21.99
C ARG A 72 -9.27 25.87 -23.47
N LEU A 73 -10.45 25.34 -23.81
CA LEU A 73 -10.96 25.25 -25.16
C LEU A 73 -11.26 26.63 -25.75
N LEU A 74 -11.68 27.59 -24.91
CA LEU A 74 -11.85 29.01 -25.32
C LEU A 74 -10.51 29.76 -25.42
N GLY A 75 -9.39 29.12 -25.14
CA GLY A 75 -8.07 29.73 -25.18
C GLY A 75 -7.79 30.77 -24.09
N LEU A 76 -8.64 30.81 -23.04
CA LEU A 76 -8.51 31.76 -21.91
C LEU A 76 -7.43 31.36 -20.90
N ILE A 77 -7.10 30.09 -20.86
CA ILE A 77 -6.01 29.56 -19.98
C ILE A 77 -5.15 28.56 -20.76
N LYS A 78 -3.88 28.46 -20.35
CA LYS A 78 -2.92 27.50 -20.90
C LYS A 78 -2.54 26.53 -19.78
N ALA A 79 -3.11 25.34 -19.79
CA ALA A 79 -2.76 24.23 -18.93
C ALA A 79 -3.06 22.91 -19.62
N SER A 80 -2.45 21.82 -19.17
CA SER A 80 -2.56 20.51 -19.81
C SER A 80 -2.94 19.42 -18.82
N TRP A 81 -3.91 18.60 -19.21
CA TRP A 81 -4.24 17.39 -18.46
C TRP A 81 -3.12 16.36 -18.55
N ARG A 82 -2.81 15.74 -17.42
CA ARG A 82 -1.84 14.65 -17.38
C ARG A 82 -2.55 13.32 -17.61
N PRO A 83 -1.94 12.38 -18.33
CA PRO A 83 -2.50 11.05 -18.48
C PRO A 83 -2.70 10.37 -17.11
N LEU A 84 -3.81 9.65 -16.94
CA LEU A 84 -4.13 8.95 -15.70
C LEU A 84 -3.00 8.00 -15.25
N SER A 85 -2.29 7.37 -16.20
CA SER A 85 -1.14 6.51 -15.96
C SER A 85 0.03 7.21 -15.24
N GLN A 86 0.16 8.54 -15.39
CA GLN A 86 1.17 9.33 -14.68
C GLN A 86 0.72 9.72 -13.27
N LEU A 87 -0.58 9.94 -13.08
CA LEU A 87 -1.18 10.41 -11.83
C LEU A 87 -1.54 9.30 -10.86
N ALA A 88 -1.91 8.15 -11.40
CA ALA A 88 -2.26 6.97 -10.64
C ALA A 88 -1.04 6.18 -10.13
N LYS A 89 0.18 6.62 -10.45
CA LYS A 89 1.40 5.97 -10.02
C LYS A 89 1.62 6.21 -8.51
N ARG A 90 1.03 5.34 -7.71
CA ARG A 90 1.35 5.29 -6.28
C ARG A 90 2.75 4.72 -6.09
N PRO A 91 3.53 5.18 -5.10
CA PRO A 91 4.78 4.51 -4.72
C PRO A 91 4.56 3.00 -4.54
N ARG A 92 5.48 2.19 -5.02
CA ARG A 92 5.46 0.75 -4.77
C ARG A 92 6.07 0.48 -3.41
N VAL A 93 5.27 -0.05 -2.50
CA VAL A 93 5.69 -0.40 -1.14
C VAL A 93 5.85 -1.90 -1.05
N LEU A 94 7.06 -2.38 -0.79
CA LEU A 94 7.33 -3.79 -0.62
C LEU A 94 7.31 -4.15 0.86
N VAL A 95 6.57 -5.21 1.19
CA VAL A 95 6.54 -5.83 2.52
C VAL A 95 6.91 -7.29 2.38
N ALA A 96 7.88 -7.77 3.13
CA ALA A 96 8.30 -9.18 3.10
C ALA A 96 7.99 -9.86 4.45
N GLY A 97 7.56 -11.13 4.40
CA GLY A 97 7.27 -11.89 5.61
C GLY A 97 6.90 -13.35 5.34
N SER A 98 6.72 -14.10 6.41
CA SER A 98 6.26 -15.49 6.29
C SER A 98 4.73 -15.60 6.16
N PHE A 99 3.99 -14.73 6.83
CA PHE A 99 2.53 -14.68 6.84
C PHE A 99 1.85 -16.03 7.11
N GLU A 100 2.46 -16.86 7.97
CA GLU A 100 1.95 -18.20 8.26
C GLU A 100 0.56 -18.18 8.90
N PHE A 101 0.37 -17.29 9.87
CA PHE A 101 -0.94 -16.99 10.45
C PHE A 101 -1.19 -15.50 10.37
N LEU A 102 -2.22 -15.10 9.64
CA LEU A 102 -2.63 -13.71 9.64
C LEU A 102 -3.20 -13.34 11.02
N HIS A 103 -2.72 -12.25 11.57
CA HIS A 103 -3.15 -11.70 12.84
C HIS A 103 -3.25 -10.17 12.76
N PRO A 104 -3.88 -9.51 13.74
CA PRO A 104 -4.06 -8.05 13.71
C PRO A 104 -2.80 -7.26 13.41
N GLY A 105 -1.63 -7.68 13.89
CA GLY A 105 -0.36 -7.02 13.60
C GLY A 105 -0.01 -6.99 12.11
N HIS A 106 -0.27 -8.06 11.36
CA HIS A 106 -0.08 -8.07 9.91
C HIS A 106 -1.05 -7.11 9.20
N ILE A 107 -2.32 -7.08 9.64
CA ILE A 107 -3.32 -6.20 9.03
C ILE A 107 -2.99 -4.72 9.24
N VAL A 108 -2.53 -4.35 10.44
CA VAL A 108 -2.11 -2.98 10.74
C VAL A 108 -0.89 -2.58 9.91
N LEU A 109 0.12 -3.46 9.80
CA LEU A 109 1.30 -3.24 8.95
C LEU A 109 0.90 -3.03 7.48
N LEU A 110 0.05 -3.91 6.93
CA LEU A 110 -0.40 -3.82 5.54
C LEU A 110 -1.26 -2.59 5.29
N LYS A 111 -2.12 -2.20 6.26
CA LYS A 111 -2.90 -0.96 6.19
C LYS A 111 -1.99 0.27 6.18
N TYR A 112 -0.95 0.30 7.00
CA TYR A 112 0.05 1.37 7.01
C TYR A 112 0.81 1.43 5.68
N ALA A 113 1.28 0.28 5.18
CA ALA A 113 1.90 0.18 3.86
C ALA A 113 0.99 0.72 2.74
N TRP A 114 -0.31 0.41 2.80
CA TRP A 114 -1.31 0.89 1.85
C TRP A 114 -1.48 2.43 1.87
N GLN A 115 -1.34 3.06 3.03
CA GLN A 115 -1.34 4.53 3.12
C GLN A 115 -0.13 5.15 2.42
N LEU A 116 1.03 4.46 2.44
CA LEU A 116 2.24 4.90 1.75
C LEU A 116 2.21 4.67 0.24
N GLY A 117 1.53 3.62 -0.24
CA GLY A 117 1.52 3.32 -1.67
C GLY A 117 0.79 2.03 -2.04
N SER A 118 1.04 1.50 -3.24
CA SER A 118 0.58 0.18 -3.67
C SER A 118 1.44 -0.91 -3.04
N VAL A 119 0.81 -1.85 -2.33
CA VAL A 119 1.51 -2.85 -1.51
C VAL A 119 1.83 -4.09 -2.31
N HIS A 120 3.10 -4.41 -2.40
CA HIS A 120 3.64 -5.62 -3.01
C HIS A 120 4.23 -6.51 -1.92
N VAL A 121 3.69 -7.71 -1.76
CA VAL A 121 4.11 -8.63 -0.69
C VAL A 121 5.01 -9.72 -1.24
N VAL A 122 6.10 -9.99 -0.52
CA VAL A 122 6.97 -11.14 -0.75
C VAL A 122 6.78 -12.15 0.37
N VAL A 123 6.26 -13.33 0.02
CA VAL A 123 6.04 -14.44 0.97
C VAL A 123 7.26 -15.34 1.00
N SER A 124 7.81 -15.62 2.17
CA SER A 124 8.98 -16.49 2.31
C SER A 124 8.70 -17.91 1.80
N ARG A 125 9.69 -18.53 1.14
CA ARG A 125 9.64 -19.94 0.75
C ARG A 125 9.66 -20.83 1.99
N ASP A 126 9.06 -22.01 1.89
CA ASP A 126 9.00 -22.97 3.00
C ASP A 126 10.39 -23.38 3.49
N ILE A 127 11.33 -23.57 2.57
CA ILE A 127 12.72 -23.88 2.91
C ILE A 127 13.40 -22.74 3.68
N ASN A 128 13.10 -21.49 3.34
CA ASN A 128 13.63 -20.33 4.04
C ASN A 128 12.95 -20.14 5.40
N PHE A 129 11.65 -20.40 5.45
CA PHE A 129 10.91 -20.42 6.72
C PHE A 129 11.53 -21.42 7.70
N GLU A 130 11.79 -22.66 7.27
CA GLU A 130 12.37 -23.71 8.09
C GLU A 130 13.77 -23.31 8.62
N LYS A 131 14.61 -22.72 7.78
CA LYS A 131 15.92 -22.20 8.19
C LYS A 131 15.83 -21.13 9.28
N PHE A 132 14.86 -20.22 9.19
CA PHE A 132 14.73 -19.11 10.15
C PHE A 132 13.96 -19.46 11.41
N LYS A 133 12.99 -20.38 11.32
CA LYS A 133 12.10 -20.73 12.45
C LYS A 133 12.45 -22.05 13.15
N GLY A 134 13.37 -22.83 12.54
CA GLY A 134 13.76 -24.15 13.08
C GLY A 134 12.65 -25.21 13.01
N ARG A 135 11.59 -24.96 12.25
CA ARG A 135 10.48 -25.88 12.02
C ARG A 135 9.86 -25.67 10.64
N LYS A 136 9.18 -26.68 10.13
CA LYS A 136 8.37 -26.53 8.93
C LYS A 136 7.15 -25.64 9.18
N PRO A 137 6.68 -24.87 8.19
CA PRO A 137 5.43 -24.15 8.30
C PRO A 137 4.25 -25.13 8.35
N ILE A 138 3.18 -24.78 9.03
CA ILE A 138 1.92 -25.53 9.07
C ILE A 138 1.13 -25.27 7.79
N ILE A 139 1.17 -24.03 7.29
CA ILE A 139 0.54 -23.61 6.05
C ILE A 139 1.61 -23.47 4.99
N GLY A 140 1.48 -24.21 3.88
CA GLY A 140 2.42 -24.21 2.77
C GLY A 140 2.55 -22.87 2.07
N GLU A 141 3.65 -22.64 1.38
CA GLU A 141 3.97 -21.35 0.74
C GLU A 141 2.91 -20.88 -0.26
N LEU A 142 2.28 -21.81 -1.01
CA LEU A 142 1.25 -21.49 -1.99
C LEU A 142 -0.04 -21.04 -1.30
N ASP A 143 -0.47 -21.72 -0.23
CA ASP A 143 -1.65 -21.35 0.52
C ASP A 143 -1.46 -20.02 1.25
N ARG A 144 -0.25 -19.77 1.79
CA ARG A 144 0.11 -18.48 2.39
C ARG A 144 0.09 -17.35 1.38
N LEU A 145 0.55 -17.62 0.15
CA LEU A 145 0.48 -16.67 -0.96
C LEU A 145 -0.97 -16.35 -1.32
N GLU A 146 -1.83 -17.36 -1.42
CA GLU A 146 -3.27 -17.21 -1.71
C GLU A 146 -3.95 -16.33 -0.65
N VAL A 147 -3.77 -16.70 0.62
CA VAL A 147 -4.37 -15.96 1.75
C VAL A 147 -3.93 -14.50 1.77
N ILE A 148 -2.63 -14.21 1.63
CA ILE A 148 -2.14 -12.83 1.67
C ILE A 148 -2.57 -12.02 0.44
N SER A 149 -2.68 -12.65 -0.72
CA SER A 149 -3.16 -12.02 -1.96
C SER A 149 -4.61 -11.57 -1.86
N SER A 150 -5.41 -12.24 -1.03
CA SER A 150 -6.82 -11.93 -0.78
C SER A 150 -7.04 -10.78 0.21
N VAL A 151 -5.98 -10.26 0.84
CA VAL A 151 -6.10 -9.13 1.77
C VAL A 151 -6.31 -7.83 1.00
N LYS A 152 -7.38 -7.10 1.31
CA LYS A 152 -7.78 -5.86 0.58
C LYS A 152 -6.69 -4.78 0.47
N TYR A 153 -5.68 -4.81 1.35
CA TYR A 153 -4.57 -3.84 1.33
C TYR A 153 -3.40 -4.29 0.45
N VAL A 154 -3.47 -5.48 -0.16
CA VAL A 154 -2.40 -6.05 -0.98
C VAL A 154 -2.72 -5.85 -2.47
N SER A 155 -1.84 -5.18 -3.18
CA SER A 155 -1.97 -4.96 -4.63
C SER A 155 -1.45 -6.14 -5.43
N SER A 156 -0.40 -6.80 -4.96
CA SER A 156 0.12 -8.06 -5.50
C SER A 156 0.95 -8.80 -4.47
N ALA A 157 1.04 -10.11 -4.59
CA ALA A 157 1.92 -10.92 -3.78
C ALA A 157 2.69 -11.93 -4.66
N VAL A 158 3.93 -12.23 -4.28
CA VAL A 158 4.79 -13.18 -4.96
C VAL A 158 5.56 -14.02 -3.94
N LEU A 159 5.99 -15.20 -4.34
CA LEU A 159 6.92 -15.99 -3.55
C LEU A 159 8.33 -15.38 -3.59
N GLY A 160 9.03 -15.46 -2.47
CA GLY A 160 10.44 -15.16 -2.38
C GLY A 160 11.30 -16.12 -3.20
N ASP A 161 12.59 -15.84 -3.31
CA ASP A 161 13.53 -16.75 -3.91
C ASP A 161 14.19 -17.64 -2.83
N VAL A 162 14.56 -18.87 -3.21
CA VAL A 162 15.17 -19.83 -2.29
C VAL A 162 16.60 -19.45 -1.95
N PHE A 163 17.33 -18.87 -2.90
CA PHE A 163 18.77 -18.63 -2.82
C PHE A 163 19.11 -17.14 -2.70
N ASP A 164 18.32 -16.26 -3.32
CA ASP A 164 18.61 -14.84 -3.41
C ASP A 164 17.47 -14.00 -2.80
N PHE A 165 17.69 -13.53 -1.59
CA PHE A 165 16.77 -12.62 -0.88
C PHE A 165 16.43 -11.35 -1.68
N PHE A 166 17.36 -10.83 -2.47
CA PHE A 166 17.19 -9.57 -3.21
C PHE A 166 16.44 -9.74 -4.52
N LYS A 167 16.42 -10.92 -5.11
CA LYS A 167 15.81 -11.15 -6.42
C LYS A 167 14.36 -10.66 -6.53
N PRO A 168 13.42 -10.99 -5.62
CA PRO A 168 12.06 -10.46 -5.70
C PRO A 168 12.01 -8.93 -5.48
N ILE A 169 12.90 -8.36 -4.68
CA ILE A 169 12.99 -6.90 -4.49
C ILE A 169 13.41 -6.22 -5.79
N LEU A 170 14.42 -6.76 -6.48
CA LEU A 170 14.91 -6.25 -7.77
C LEU A 170 13.85 -6.38 -8.89
N GLN A 171 12.98 -7.40 -8.83
CA GLN A 171 11.87 -7.57 -9.77
C GLN A 171 10.76 -6.56 -9.54
N VAL A 172 10.38 -6.32 -8.29
CA VAL A 172 9.34 -5.34 -7.92
C VAL A 172 9.83 -3.91 -8.16
N LYS A 173 11.10 -3.63 -7.95
CA LYS A 173 11.70 -2.28 -7.97
C LYS A 173 10.89 -1.32 -7.10
N PRO A 174 10.78 -1.56 -5.80
CA PRO A 174 9.96 -0.74 -4.92
C PRO A 174 10.56 0.65 -4.74
N ASP A 175 9.67 1.63 -4.53
CA ASP A 175 10.06 2.98 -4.11
C ASP A 175 10.31 2.99 -2.58
N ILE A 176 9.60 2.11 -1.84
CA ILE A 176 9.73 1.96 -0.39
C ILE A 176 9.79 0.46 -0.04
N VAL A 177 10.76 0.06 0.80
CA VAL A 177 10.72 -1.23 1.50
C VAL A 177 10.31 -0.97 2.94
N LEU A 178 9.17 -1.53 3.37
CA LEU A 178 8.67 -1.41 4.73
C LEU A 178 8.99 -2.67 5.52
N LEU A 179 9.87 -2.52 6.51
CA LEU A 179 10.25 -3.58 7.43
C LEU A 179 9.22 -3.71 8.57
N GLY A 180 8.85 -4.92 8.92
CA GLY A 180 8.11 -5.19 10.15
C GLY A 180 8.95 -4.90 11.41
N PRO A 181 8.31 -4.74 12.59
CA PRO A 181 9.00 -4.37 13.83
C PRO A 181 10.02 -5.41 14.29
N ASP A 182 9.79 -6.68 13.99
CA ASP A 182 10.60 -7.83 14.43
C ASP A 182 11.64 -8.27 13.36
N GLN A 183 11.79 -7.54 12.27
CA GLN A 183 12.78 -7.89 11.25
C GLN A 183 14.20 -7.55 11.72
N TRP A 184 15.11 -8.52 11.50
CA TRP A 184 16.48 -8.51 12.00
C TRP A 184 17.41 -7.54 11.28
N ILE A 185 17.05 -7.12 10.06
CA ILE A 185 17.89 -6.25 9.24
C ILE A 185 17.65 -4.78 9.59
N GLU A 186 18.73 -4.05 9.78
CA GLU A 186 18.65 -2.61 10.01
C GLU A 186 18.36 -1.85 8.70
N PRO A 187 17.49 -0.81 8.73
CA PRO A 187 17.10 -0.05 7.53
C PRO A 187 18.28 0.46 6.72
N GLN A 188 19.25 1.08 7.36
CA GLN A 188 20.42 1.69 6.69
C GLN A 188 21.29 0.64 5.99
N ARG A 189 21.43 -0.56 6.58
CA ARG A 189 22.17 -1.66 5.98
C ARG A 189 21.45 -2.17 4.73
N LEU A 190 20.14 -2.36 4.82
CA LEU A 190 19.35 -2.80 3.66
C LEU A 190 19.38 -1.75 2.54
N GLU A 191 19.25 -0.47 2.87
CA GLU A 191 19.35 0.63 1.90
C GLU A 191 20.68 0.64 1.15
N SER A 192 21.79 0.48 1.88
CA SER A 192 23.14 0.39 1.29
C SER A 192 23.25 -0.80 0.32
N GLU A 193 22.75 -1.96 0.71
CA GLU A 193 22.73 -3.16 -0.15
C GLU A 193 21.84 -2.98 -1.39
N LEU A 194 20.69 -2.32 -1.27
CA LEU A 194 19.82 -2.02 -2.40
C LEU A 194 20.46 -1.05 -3.39
N ARG A 195 21.11 -0.01 -2.88
CA ARG A 195 21.87 0.96 -3.70
C ARG A 195 22.99 0.29 -4.49
N SER A 196 23.75 -0.60 -3.87
CA SER A 196 24.84 -1.35 -4.56
C SER A 196 24.33 -2.24 -5.68
N ARG A 197 23.06 -2.61 -5.64
CA ARG A 197 22.35 -3.44 -6.65
C ARG A 197 21.55 -2.63 -7.66
N GLY A 198 21.71 -1.29 -7.69
CA GLY A 198 21.09 -0.39 -8.66
C GLY A 198 19.71 0.17 -8.25
N LEU A 199 19.25 -0.07 -7.03
CA LEU A 199 18.03 0.54 -6.48
C LEU A 199 18.40 1.79 -5.65
N THR A 200 18.88 2.83 -6.31
CA THR A 200 19.41 4.05 -5.68
C THR A 200 18.34 4.91 -5.02
N GLU A 201 17.12 4.89 -5.54
CA GLU A 201 15.99 5.72 -5.09
C GLU A 201 15.07 5.01 -4.10
N THR A 202 15.32 3.73 -3.79
CA THR A 202 14.52 2.96 -2.84
C THR A 202 14.85 3.38 -1.41
N SER A 203 13.85 3.84 -0.66
CA SER A 203 13.97 4.10 0.78
C SER A 203 13.55 2.89 1.60
N VAL A 204 14.16 2.72 2.78
CA VAL A 204 13.82 1.64 3.70
C VAL A 204 13.25 2.24 4.99
N LEU A 205 11.99 1.89 5.29
CA LEU A 205 11.30 2.31 6.49
C LEU A 205 11.11 1.13 7.43
N LYS A 206 11.14 1.36 8.74
CA LYS A 206 10.79 0.38 9.74
C LYS A 206 9.45 0.77 10.38
N PHE A 207 8.52 -0.16 10.43
CA PHE A 207 7.25 0.06 11.11
C PHE A 207 7.50 0.28 12.60
N PRO A 208 7.05 1.41 13.19
CA PRO A 208 7.53 1.86 14.50
C PRO A 208 7.02 1.03 15.66
N GLU A 209 5.85 0.39 15.53
CA GLU A 209 5.14 -0.20 16.67
C GLU A 209 4.83 -1.69 16.47
N ARG A 210 5.02 -2.44 17.55
CA ARG A 210 4.49 -3.79 17.66
C ARG A 210 3.03 -3.72 18.10
N VAL A 211 2.12 -4.26 17.30
CA VAL A 211 0.69 -4.26 17.61
C VAL A 211 0.38 -5.35 18.64
N GLY A 212 0.35 -4.98 19.91
CA GLY A 212 0.09 -5.90 21.02
C GLY A 212 1.08 -7.07 21.07
N LYS A 213 0.62 -8.23 21.57
CA LYS A 213 1.40 -9.46 21.70
C LYS A 213 1.32 -10.41 20.50
N TRP A 214 0.76 -9.96 19.39
CA TRP A 214 0.45 -10.83 18.25
C TRP A 214 1.70 -11.18 17.45
N SER A 215 1.98 -12.49 17.35
CA SER A 215 2.93 -13.09 16.39
C SER A 215 2.53 -14.54 16.13
N SER A 216 2.93 -15.12 15.01
CA SER A 216 2.69 -16.54 14.73
C SER A 216 3.25 -17.43 15.84
N THR A 217 4.39 -17.07 16.40
CA THR A 217 5.01 -17.82 17.52
C THR A 217 4.19 -17.72 18.81
N SER A 218 3.69 -16.53 19.17
CA SER A 218 2.87 -16.35 20.36
C SER A 218 1.51 -17.05 20.24
N LEU A 219 0.92 -17.05 19.05
CA LEU A 219 -0.32 -17.78 18.76
C LEU A 219 -0.15 -19.28 18.94
N LEU A 220 0.92 -19.86 18.38
CA LEU A 220 1.22 -21.28 18.56
C LEU A 220 1.49 -21.66 20.02
N ALA A 221 2.22 -20.83 20.75
CA ALA A 221 2.47 -21.06 22.17
C ALA A 221 1.17 -21.04 22.99
N GLU A 222 0.28 -20.10 22.70
CA GLU A 222 -1.02 -20.02 23.38
C GLU A 222 -1.93 -21.20 23.04
N LEU A 223 -1.98 -21.60 21.75
CA LEU A 223 -2.73 -22.80 21.35
C LEU A 223 -2.21 -24.06 22.04
N LYS A 224 -0.89 -24.26 22.08
CA LYS A 224 -0.28 -25.40 22.76
C LYS A 224 -0.64 -25.41 24.24
N LYS A 225 -0.60 -24.26 24.92
CA LYS A 225 -0.96 -24.13 26.34
C LYS A 225 -2.42 -24.53 26.59
N ARG A 226 -3.36 -24.07 25.75
CA ARG A 226 -4.80 -24.40 25.90
C ARG A 226 -5.06 -25.88 25.67
N LEU A 227 -4.55 -26.45 24.59
CA LEU A 227 -4.71 -27.87 24.28
C LEU A 227 -4.07 -28.81 25.36
N CYS A 228 -2.91 -28.42 25.90
CA CYS A 228 -2.31 -29.22 26.99
C CYS A 228 -3.09 -29.11 28.30
N ASN A 229 -3.72 -27.97 28.61
CA ASN A 229 -4.54 -27.82 29.81
C ASN A 229 -5.88 -28.56 29.69
N GLU A 230 -6.48 -28.66 28.51
CA GLU A 230 -7.73 -29.42 28.28
C GLU A 230 -7.50 -30.93 28.42
N ASN A 231 -6.36 -31.44 27.93
CA ASN A 231 -6.00 -32.86 28.08
C ASN A 231 -5.67 -33.27 29.54
N SER A 232 -5.36 -32.32 30.42
CA SER A 232 -5.17 -32.58 31.85
C SER A 232 -6.48 -32.65 32.65
N CYS A 233 -7.60 -32.17 32.07
CA CYS A 233 -8.93 -32.26 32.68
C CYS A 233 -9.70 -33.54 32.36
N SER A 234 -9.34 -34.25 31.27
CA SER A 234 -10.07 -35.45 30.84
C SER A 234 -9.66 -36.75 31.54
N HIS A 235 -8.75 -36.71 32.57
CA HIS A 235 -8.33 -37.85 33.34
C HIS A 235 -8.77 -37.80 34.82
N ARG A 236 -9.81 -37.03 35.14
CA ARG A 236 -10.34 -36.98 36.52
C ARG A 236 -11.83 -37.37 36.65
N ASP A 237 -12.33 -38.23 35.78
CA ASP A 237 -13.61 -38.88 36.02
C ASP A 237 -13.60 -40.28 35.39
N THR A 238 -12.99 -41.26 36.14
CA THR A 238 -13.31 -42.68 36.11
C THR A 238 -13.04 -43.26 37.49
#